data_9c52c733982d90f7b20919a36260b2a2
#
_entry.id   9c52c733982d90f7b20919a36260b2a2
#
_cell.length_a   1.000
_cell.length_b   1.000
_cell.length_c   1.000
_cell.angle_alpha   90.00
_cell.angle_beta   90.00
_cell.angle_gamma   90.00
#
_symmetry.space_group_name_H-M   'P 1'
#
loop_
_entity.id
_entity.type
_entity.pdbx_description
1 polymer ?
#
loop_
_entity_poly.entity_id
_entity_poly.type
_entity_poly.pdbx_seq_one_letter_code
_entity_poly.pdbx_strand_id
1 'polypeptide(L)'
;MRLRTRFILIGLALLYVSCFSTGKRREKVEFERVEDEGKVNYVEFKEVFPEEPEIKVGIGRGREIKIKTFGKCEVVDGEGKKLGFSEGGITVSPVEIRKKLIKHWVIIERFLDREKAIVYKMAYPDYQILKLGIYPRYFVAIGPFDKFEEALRFKHPNKKAVFSILEKPSDGKLRIPELKTTLISPIEILCDSFGYKNNKYLGKMLVFADEESGLILVNSLKFEDYIKGVVPWEMSASYPVEALKAQAIAARTHALDVAGIKWHLLKEPYDVTNDFTTQVYRGFTNYRVIDSVVESTRGLVMMSGDRFSIATFFMNCGGSLEGGEEWGDTLIKPKADAFQDLELSVEMLKIKKDTSFACSPRDSAPRIINYGAGSFRWEKKVSLSEIGEILRKEFNVDIGMVKDIKVLKRSASGRVKEVEIIGTKGKYRVKGDWDVRRSLGNLKSSLFVFKKSGNFIIFRGGGWGHGIGMCQVGAAVRALKGWKYEDILRFYYGNVDLVRIYR
;
A
#
# COMPACT_ATOMS: atom_id res chain seq x y z
N MET A 1 -23.82 12.92 50.40
CA MET A 1 -22.48 12.32 50.46
C MET A 1 -22.60 10.86 50.07
N ARG A 2 -22.44 10.54 48.76
CA ARG A 2 -22.47 9.16 48.23
C ARG A 2 -21.11 8.87 47.59
N LEU A 3 -20.31 8.02 48.24
CA LEU A 3 -19.12 7.42 47.65
C LEU A 3 -19.56 6.49 46.52
N ARG A 4 -19.10 6.76 45.29
CA ARG A 4 -19.12 5.80 44.17
C ARG A 4 -17.81 5.04 44.16
N THR A 5 -17.88 3.78 44.53
CA THR A 5 -16.81 2.80 44.38
C THR A 5 -16.64 2.50 42.92
N ARG A 6 -15.49 2.81 42.32
CA ARG A 6 -15.11 2.41 40.96
C ARG A 6 -14.59 0.99 41.00
N PHE A 7 -15.20 0.10 40.26
CA PHE A 7 -14.65 -1.22 39.94
C PHE A 7 -13.70 -1.11 38.76
N ILE A 8 -12.44 -1.39 39.01
CA ILE A 8 -11.43 -1.62 37.98
C ILE A 8 -11.51 -3.11 37.62
N LEU A 9 -11.95 -3.43 36.41
CA LEU A 9 -11.87 -4.77 35.87
C LEU A 9 -10.49 -4.93 35.20
N ILE A 10 -9.56 -5.56 35.92
CA ILE A 10 -8.29 -6.03 35.38
C ILE A 10 -8.55 -7.41 34.76
N GLY A 11 -8.61 -7.48 33.45
CA GLY A 11 -8.68 -8.74 32.72
C GLY A 11 -7.27 -9.27 32.42
N LEU A 12 -6.70 -10.07 33.31
CA LEU A 12 -5.48 -10.84 33.04
C LEU A 12 -5.84 -12.06 32.19
N ALA A 13 -5.47 -12.03 30.92
CA ALA A 13 -5.45 -13.22 30.05
C ALA A 13 -4.09 -13.90 30.16
N LEU A 14 -3.95 -14.86 31.06
CA LEU A 14 -2.78 -15.74 31.14
C LEU A 14 -2.90 -16.85 30.11
N LEU A 15 -2.12 -16.79 29.03
CA LEU A 15 -1.88 -17.91 28.14
C LEU A 15 -0.62 -18.65 28.59
N TYR A 16 -0.82 -19.83 29.20
CA TYR A 16 0.27 -20.77 29.49
C TYR A 16 0.68 -21.47 28.16
N VAL A 17 1.93 -21.28 27.75
CA VAL A 17 2.59 -22.13 26.78
C VAL A 17 3.80 -22.75 27.45
N SER A 18 3.76 -24.06 27.68
CA SER A 18 4.91 -24.82 28.14
C SER A 18 5.87 -25.02 26.96
N CYS A 19 7.04 -24.42 27.01
CA CYS A 19 8.14 -24.71 26.08
C CYS A 19 9.04 -25.81 26.61
N PHE A 20 9.23 -26.83 25.84
CA PHE A 20 10.35 -27.76 25.95
C PHE A 20 11.56 -27.25 25.14
N SER A 21 12.70 -27.20 25.83
CA SER A 21 14.10 -27.16 25.42
C SER A 21 14.67 -25.93 24.72
N THR A 22 15.76 -25.59 25.33
CA THR A 22 16.98 -24.83 25.07
C THR A 22 17.01 -23.37 25.54
N GLY A 23 17.53 -23.26 26.73
CA GLY A 23 18.41 -22.32 27.41
C GLY A 23 18.48 -20.84 27.03
N LYS A 24 17.36 -20.15 26.67
CA LYS A 24 17.27 -18.68 26.81
C LYS A 24 15.89 -18.34 27.34
N ARG A 25 15.83 -17.76 28.55
CA ARG A 25 14.58 -17.21 29.12
C ARG A 25 14.00 -16.21 28.12
N ARG A 26 12.83 -16.52 27.57
CA ARG A 26 11.96 -15.53 26.91
C ARG A 26 11.21 -14.78 28.02
N GLU A 27 11.35 -13.46 28.04
CA GLU A 27 10.52 -12.62 28.89
C GLU A 27 9.06 -12.72 28.46
N LYS A 28 8.16 -12.79 29.45
CA LYS A 28 6.71 -12.75 29.24
C LYS A 28 6.34 -11.40 28.62
N VAL A 29 5.63 -11.44 27.51
CA VAL A 29 4.95 -10.25 26.99
C VAL A 29 3.61 -10.14 27.71
N GLU A 30 3.48 -9.18 28.60
CA GLU A 30 2.22 -8.83 29.24
C GLU A 30 1.54 -7.72 28.42
N PHE A 31 0.28 -7.96 28.06
CA PHE A 31 -0.58 -6.94 27.44
C PHE A 31 -1.36 -6.26 28.56
N GLU A 32 -1.10 -5.01 28.80
CA GLU A 32 -1.90 -4.18 29.69
C GLU A 32 -2.81 -3.27 28.83
N ARG A 33 -4.11 -3.54 28.86
CA ARG A 33 -5.12 -2.68 28.27
C ARG A 33 -5.62 -1.74 29.35
N VAL A 34 -5.21 -0.48 29.30
CA VAL A 34 -5.73 0.57 30.17
C VAL A 34 -6.82 1.32 29.41
N GLU A 35 -8.09 1.17 29.82
CA GLU A 35 -9.17 2.03 29.34
C GLU A 35 -9.23 3.27 30.22
N ASP A 36 -8.90 4.44 29.64
CA ASP A 36 -9.17 5.72 30.25
C ASP A 36 -9.98 6.59 29.28
N GLU A 37 -10.96 7.30 29.81
CA GLU A 37 -12.01 8.05 29.12
C GLU A 37 -11.54 8.74 27.81
N GLY A 38 -11.72 8.05 26.66
CA GLY A 38 -11.50 8.63 25.33
C GLY A 38 -10.06 8.83 24.87
N LYS A 39 -9.06 8.38 25.62
CA LYS A 39 -7.64 8.43 25.23
C LYS A 39 -7.17 7.14 24.58
N VAL A 40 -6.41 7.28 23.50
CA VAL A 40 -5.72 6.18 22.83
C VAL A 40 -4.67 5.61 23.77
N ASN A 41 -4.79 4.35 24.08
CA ASN A 41 -3.77 3.65 24.83
C ASN A 41 -2.75 3.05 23.88
N TYR A 42 -1.49 3.42 24.06
CA TYR A 42 -0.38 2.86 23.33
C TYR A 42 -0.04 1.51 23.95
N VAL A 43 -0.23 0.44 23.18
CA VAL A 43 0.31 -0.86 23.54
C VAL A 43 1.72 -0.94 22.97
N GLU A 44 2.73 -0.90 23.82
CA GLU A 44 4.12 -1.08 23.40
C GLU A 44 4.35 -2.57 23.19
N PHE A 45 4.37 -3.02 21.92
CA PHE A 45 4.80 -4.39 21.61
C PHE A 45 6.30 -4.47 21.76
N LYS A 46 6.76 -5.01 22.87
CA LYS A 46 8.14 -5.45 22.95
C LYS A 46 8.31 -6.65 22.01
N GLU A 47 9.22 -6.49 21.02
CA GLU A 47 9.78 -7.57 20.18
C GLU A 47 9.00 -8.04 18.94
N VAL A 48 8.25 -7.19 18.25
CA VAL A 48 7.88 -7.52 16.86
C VAL A 48 9.08 -7.37 15.92
N PHE A 49 9.84 -6.30 16.10
CA PHE A 49 11.14 -6.06 15.49
C PHE A 49 12.10 -5.59 16.58
N PRO A 50 13.18 -6.33 16.88
CA PRO A 50 14.21 -5.89 17.81
C PRO A 50 14.90 -4.61 17.37
N GLU A 51 14.92 -4.35 16.05
CA GLU A 51 15.47 -3.16 15.41
C GLU A 51 14.53 -2.69 14.30
N GLU A 52 14.70 -1.44 13.86
CA GLU A 52 14.02 -0.92 12.67
C GLU A 52 14.29 -1.80 11.44
N PRO A 53 13.25 -2.34 10.77
CA PRO A 53 13.44 -3.20 9.61
C PRO A 53 13.96 -2.43 8.40
N GLU A 54 14.58 -3.14 7.45
CA GLU A 54 14.84 -2.66 6.10
C GLU A 54 13.67 -3.00 5.17
N ILE A 55 13.44 -2.15 4.17
CA ILE A 55 12.47 -2.36 3.11
C ILE A 55 13.15 -2.26 1.74
N LYS A 56 12.73 -3.10 0.81
CA LYS A 56 13.20 -3.11 -0.58
C LYS A 56 12.14 -2.51 -1.51
N VAL A 57 12.51 -1.45 -2.19
CA VAL A 57 11.63 -0.71 -3.10
C VAL A 57 12.09 -0.91 -4.54
N GLY A 58 11.26 -1.45 -5.42
CA GLY A 58 11.52 -1.51 -6.85
C GLY A 58 11.43 -0.12 -7.47
N ILE A 59 12.56 0.43 -7.96
CA ILE A 59 12.62 1.82 -8.46
C ILE A 59 12.90 1.94 -9.95
N GLY A 60 13.34 0.86 -10.61
CA GLY A 60 13.64 0.90 -12.02
C GLY A 60 13.77 -0.46 -12.67
N ARG A 61 13.57 -0.47 -13.99
CA ARG A 61 13.78 -1.63 -14.88
C ARG A 61 14.36 -1.16 -16.19
N GLY A 62 15.14 -2.02 -16.86
CA GLY A 62 15.66 -1.74 -18.19
C GLY A 62 16.84 -2.61 -18.58
N ARG A 63 17.24 -2.54 -19.85
CA ARG A 63 18.43 -3.25 -20.37
C ARG A 63 19.74 -2.58 -19.98
N GLU A 64 19.68 -1.33 -19.55
CA GLU A 64 20.82 -0.56 -19.05
C GLU A 64 20.32 0.31 -17.89
N ILE A 65 21.04 0.34 -16.79
CA ILE A 65 20.75 1.17 -15.62
C ILE A 65 21.96 2.05 -15.32
N LYS A 66 21.75 3.37 -15.32
CA LYS A 66 22.75 4.39 -14.98
C LYS A 66 22.45 4.99 -13.62
N ILE A 67 23.38 4.87 -12.71
CA ILE A 67 23.28 5.34 -11.33
C ILE A 67 24.39 6.36 -11.09
N LYS A 68 24.04 7.56 -10.63
CA LYS A 68 25.01 8.50 -10.06
C LYS A 68 25.34 8.08 -8.63
N THR A 69 26.59 8.16 -8.25
CA THR A 69 27.06 7.73 -6.94
C THR A 69 27.83 8.88 -6.27
N PHE A 70 27.66 9.01 -4.95
CA PHE A 70 28.25 10.09 -4.17
C PHE A 70 28.94 9.53 -2.93
N GLY A 71 30.14 10.04 -2.64
CA GLY A 71 30.97 9.62 -1.51
C GLY A 71 31.79 8.36 -1.81
N LYS A 72 32.19 7.64 -0.75
CA LYS A 72 32.90 6.37 -0.88
C LYS A 72 31.95 5.27 -1.33
N CYS A 73 32.30 4.58 -2.37
CA CYS A 73 31.48 3.56 -2.98
C CYS A 73 32.15 2.19 -3.02
N GLU A 74 31.35 1.15 -2.80
CA GLU A 74 31.73 -0.25 -2.92
C GLU A 74 30.65 -1.01 -3.69
N VAL A 75 31.03 -1.93 -4.54
CA VAL A 75 30.15 -2.93 -5.14
C VAL A 75 30.48 -4.29 -4.55
N VAL A 76 29.45 -5.01 -4.12
CA VAL A 76 29.55 -6.41 -3.67
C VAL A 76 28.70 -7.26 -4.61
N ASP A 77 29.24 -8.31 -5.18
CA ASP A 77 28.49 -9.21 -6.06
C ASP A 77 27.86 -10.38 -5.31
N GLY A 78 27.07 -11.18 -6.03
CA GLY A 78 26.33 -12.31 -5.48
C GLY A 78 27.23 -13.44 -4.89
N GLU A 79 28.53 -13.42 -5.16
CA GLU A 79 29.52 -14.33 -4.59
C GLU A 79 30.35 -13.67 -3.47
N GLY A 80 30.07 -12.40 -3.13
CA GLY A 80 30.75 -11.66 -2.07
C GLY A 80 32.03 -10.97 -2.50
N LYS A 81 32.32 -10.89 -3.80
CA LYS A 81 33.47 -10.13 -4.32
C LYS A 81 33.21 -8.65 -4.14
N LYS A 82 34.20 -7.95 -3.56
CA LYS A 82 34.11 -6.52 -3.23
C LYS A 82 35.05 -5.71 -4.12
N LEU A 83 34.54 -4.59 -4.64
CA LEU A 83 35.30 -3.63 -5.44
C LEU A 83 34.98 -2.21 -4.98
N GLY A 84 35.97 -1.51 -4.43
CA GLY A 84 35.86 -0.08 -4.13
C GLY A 84 36.00 0.77 -5.38
N PHE A 85 35.31 1.90 -5.44
CA PHE A 85 35.42 2.88 -6.51
C PHE A 85 35.14 4.30 -5.99
N SER A 86 35.55 5.32 -6.75
CA SER A 86 35.31 6.71 -6.44
C SER A 86 33.86 7.10 -6.87
N GLU A 87 33.36 8.19 -6.32
CA GLU A 87 32.10 8.79 -6.75
C GLU A 87 32.11 9.16 -8.24
N GLY A 88 30.90 9.29 -8.80
CA GLY A 88 30.72 9.68 -10.22
C GLY A 88 29.46 9.04 -10.79
N GLY A 89 29.59 7.89 -11.37
CA GLY A 89 28.47 7.14 -11.91
C GLY A 89 28.91 5.78 -12.38
N ILE A 90 28.00 4.84 -12.32
CA ILE A 90 28.17 3.50 -12.88
C ILE A 90 27.01 3.15 -13.79
N THR A 91 27.37 2.44 -14.85
CA THR A 91 26.42 1.86 -15.79
C THR A 91 26.42 0.35 -15.60
N VAL A 92 25.26 -0.23 -15.41
CA VAL A 92 25.08 -1.68 -15.27
C VAL A 92 24.31 -2.18 -16.49
N SER A 93 24.84 -3.23 -17.14
CA SER A 93 24.18 -3.93 -18.25
C SER A 93 24.28 -5.45 -18.06
N PRO A 94 23.29 -6.23 -18.52
CA PRO A 94 23.36 -7.67 -18.44
C PRO A 94 24.31 -8.23 -19.53
N VAL A 95 25.06 -9.28 -19.17
CA VAL A 95 25.87 -10.07 -20.09
C VAL A 95 25.25 -11.45 -20.29
N GLU A 96 24.81 -12.05 -19.19
CA GLU A 96 24.15 -13.34 -19.15
C GLU A 96 22.97 -13.25 -18.18
N ILE A 97 21.82 -13.76 -18.56
CA ILE A 97 20.62 -13.80 -17.71
C ILE A 97 20.15 -15.24 -17.64
N ARG A 98 19.94 -15.75 -16.44
CA ARG A 98 19.30 -17.04 -16.18
C ARG A 98 17.85 -16.83 -15.73
N LYS A 99 17.02 -17.84 -15.98
CA LYS A 99 15.58 -17.76 -15.64
C LYS A 99 15.34 -17.61 -14.14
N LYS A 100 14.31 -16.86 -13.80
CA LYS A 100 13.74 -16.82 -12.45
C LYS A 100 13.20 -18.19 -12.07
N LEU A 101 13.48 -18.61 -10.85
CA LEU A 101 12.84 -19.80 -10.27
C LEU A 101 11.59 -19.36 -9.51
N ILE A 102 10.44 -19.59 -10.12
CA ILE A 102 9.13 -19.32 -9.52
C ILE A 102 8.48 -20.65 -9.19
N LYS A 103 8.07 -20.82 -7.93
CA LYS A 103 7.33 -21.97 -7.46
C LYS A 103 5.91 -21.57 -7.08
N HIS A 104 4.98 -22.50 -7.18
CA HIS A 104 3.57 -22.25 -6.93
C HIS A 104 3.13 -22.99 -5.67
N TRP A 105 2.35 -22.31 -4.84
CA TRP A 105 1.91 -22.79 -3.55
C TRP A 105 0.41 -22.65 -3.41
N VAL A 106 -0.25 -23.67 -2.90
CA VAL A 106 -1.66 -23.63 -2.53
C VAL A 106 -1.77 -23.27 -1.06
N ILE A 107 -2.29 -22.08 -0.77
CA ILE A 107 -2.48 -21.58 0.59
C ILE A 107 -3.77 -22.12 1.17
N ILE A 108 -3.65 -22.77 2.31
CA ILE A 108 -4.76 -23.41 3.03
C ILE A 108 -5.21 -22.51 4.19
N GLU A 109 -4.25 -21.97 4.96
CA GLU A 109 -4.56 -21.08 6.09
C GLU A 109 -3.45 -20.08 6.33
N ARG A 110 -3.76 -18.98 7.02
CA ARG A 110 -2.84 -17.90 7.36
C ARG A 110 -2.87 -17.59 8.85
N PHE A 111 -1.71 -17.43 9.44
CA PHE A 111 -1.51 -17.10 10.84
C PHE A 111 -0.53 -15.93 10.98
N LEU A 112 -0.70 -15.10 12.02
CA LEU A 112 0.29 -14.12 12.44
C LEU A 112 1.27 -14.73 13.44
N ASP A 113 0.82 -15.74 14.17
CA ASP A 113 1.59 -16.48 15.15
C ASP A 113 2.13 -17.79 14.53
N ARG A 114 3.45 -17.98 14.66
CA ARG A 114 4.12 -19.18 14.15
C ARG A 114 3.65 -20.47 14.88
N GLU A 115 3.40 -20.39 16.16
CA GLU A 115 3.01 -21.55 16.97
C GLU A 115 1.61 -22.04 16.57
N LYS A 116 0.67 -21.11 16.35
CA LYS A 116 -0.66 -21.44 15.80
C LYS A 116 -0.57 -22.09 14.41
N ALA A 117 0.36 -21.62 13.56
CA ALA A 117 0.62 -22.25 12.26
C ALA A 117 1.19 -23.67 12.42
N ILE A 118 2.09 -23.88 13.39
CA ILE A 118 2.64 -25.21 13.71
C ILE A 118 1.54 -26.14 14.19
N VAL A 119 0.72 -25.71 15.15
CA VAL A 119 -0.40 -26.52 15.67
C VAL A 119 -1.35 -26.91 14.54
N TYR A 120 -1.72 -25.97 13.67
CA TYR A 120 -2.57 -26.27 12.52
C TYR A 120 -1.92 -27.28 11.56
N LYS A 121 -0.61 -27.12 11.29
CA LYS A 121 0.16 -28.04 10.42
C LYS A 121 0.23 -29.47 10.99
N MET A 122 0.19 -29.66 12.30
CA MET A 122 0.24 -31.00 12.90
C MET A 122 -0.90 -31.91 12.40
N ALA A 123 -2.05 -31.35 12.04
CA ALA A 123 -3.14 -32.07 11.41
C ALA A 123 -2.89 -32.41 9.92
N TYR A 124 -1.85 -31.82 9.32
CA TYR A 124 -1.53 -31.96 7.89
C TYR A 124 -0.01 -32.08 7.71
N PRO A 125 0.59 -33.26 7.96
CA PRO A 125 2.07 -33.44 7.99
C PRO A 125 2.79 -33.00 6.72
N ASP A 126 2.16 -33.23 5.54
CA ASP A 126 2.73 -32.90 4.23
C ASP A 126 2.73 -31.41 3.89
N TYR A 127 2.09 -30.59 4.71
CA TYR A 127 2.04 -29.15 4.46
C TYR A 127 3.26 -28.45 5.01
N GLN A 128 3.57 -27.31 4.44
CA GLN A 128 4.70 -26.48 4.85
C GLN A 128 4.22 -25.15 5.41
N ILE A 129 5.06 -24.54 6.23
CA ILE A 129 4.83 -23.18 6.75
C ILE A 129 5.73 -22.22 5.99
N LEU A 130 5.11 -21.35 5.19
CA LEU A 130 5.78 -20.28 4.48
C LEU A 130 5.75 -19.02 5.34
N LYS A 131 6.91 -18.39 5.55
CA LYS A 131 7.02 -17.08 6.17
C LYS A 131 7.17 -16.03 5.08
N LEU A 132 6.18 -15.13 4.95
CA LEU A 132 6.15 -14.13 3.89
C LEU A 132 6.02 -12.71 4.47
N GLY A 133 6.60 -11.75 3.77
CA GLY A 133 6.56 -10.32 4.09
C GLY A 133 7.61 -9.87 5.11
N ILE A 134 7.78 -8.56 5.23
CA ILE A 134 8.66 -7.93 6.23
C ILE A 134 8.12 -8.21 7.64
N TYR A 135 6.84 -7.94 7.86
CA TYR A 135 6.14 -8.37 9.07
C TYR A 135 5.78 -9.86 8.92
N PRO A 136 6.32 -10.75 9.75
CA PRO A 136 6.20 -12.19 9.53
C PRO A 136 4.74 -12.65 9.57
N ARG A 137 4.30 -13.19 8.44
CA ARG A 137 3.02 -13.90 8.30
C ARG A 137 3.32 -15.34 7.93
N TYR A 138 2.64 -16.26 8.57
CA TYR A 138 2.85 -17.68 8.41
C TYR A 138 1.67 -18.28 7.65
N PHE A 139 1.96 -18.86 6.51
CA PHE A 139 0.97 -19.50 5.66
C PHE A 139 1.19 -21.00 5.72
N VAL A 140 0.16 -21.74 6.07
CA VAL A 140 0.17 -23.20 5.91
C VAL A 140 -0.23 -23.50 4.48
N ALA A 141 0.67 -24.14 3.75
CA ALA A 141 0.57 -24.32 2.32
C ALA A 141 1.02 -25.72 1.87
N ILE A 142 0.56 -26.15 0.71
CA ILE A 142 1.05 -27.33 0.02
C ILE A 142 1.77 -26.93 -1.27
N GLY A 143 2.87 -27.60 -1.57
CA GLY A 143 3.80 -27.36 -2.68
C GLY A 143 5.24 -27.63 -2.26
N PRO A 144 6.23 -27.18 -3.04
CA PRO A 144 6.09 -26.36 -4.25
C PRO A 144 5.63 -27.16 -5.48
N PHE A 145 4.84 -26.51 -6.32
CA PHE A 145 4.50 -27.03 -7.65
C PHE A 145 5.33 -26.29 -8.70
N ASP A 146 5.77 -27.01 -9.72
CA ASP A 146 6.53 -26.42 -10.85
C ASP A 146 5.64 -25.64 -11.81
N LYS A 147 4.37 -26.05 -11.94
CA LYS A 147 3.40 -25.44 -12.84
C LYS A 147 2.22 -24.86 -12.08
N PHE A 148 1.83 -23.65 -12.48
CA PHE A 148 0.67 -22.96 -11.90
C PHE A 148 -0.64 -23.76 -12.04
N GLU A 149 -0.81 -24.43 -13.18
CA GLU A 149 -1.99 -25.24 -13.49
C GLU A 149 -2.13 -26.45 -12.54
N GLU A 150 -1.01 -27.03 -12.11
CA GLU A 150 -1.01 -28.14 -11.14
C GLU A 150 -1.48 -27.64 -9.77
N ALA A 151 -0.94 -26.53 -9.29
CA ALA A 151 -1.37 -25.90 -8.05
C ALA A 151 -2.84 -25.44 -8.12
N LEU A 152 -3.28 -24.93 -9.29
CA LEU A 152 -4.66 -24.52 -9.47
C LEU A 152 -5.64 -25.69 -9.41
N ARG A 153 -5.27 -26.84 -9.95
CA ARG A 153 -6.09 -28.07 -9.96
C ARG A 153 -6.13 -28.78 -8.61
N PHE A 154 -5.21 -28.49 -7.71
CA PHE A 154 -5.19 -29.09 -6.38
C PHE A 154 -6.49 -28.79 -5.64
N LYS A 155 -7.21 -29.83 -5.19
CA LYS A 155 -8.49 -29.71 -4.49
C LYS A 155 -8.27 -29.86 -2.99
N HIS A 156 -8.71 -28.88 -2.22
CA HIS A 156 -8.75 -28.93 -0.77
C HIS A 156 -9.95 -28.10 -0.26
N PRO A 157 -10.73 -28.60 0.75
CA PRO A 157 -11.90 -27.89 1.27
C PRO A 157 -11.59 -26.46 1.73
N ASN A 158 -10.42 -26.26 2.34
CA ASN A 158 -10.00 -24.96 2.90
C ASN A 158 -9.04 -24.19 1.97
N LYS A 159 -8.98 -24.52 0.67
CA LYS A 159 -8.14 -23.80 -0.28
C LYS A 159 -8.52 -22.30 -0.32
N LYS A 160 -7.58 -21.43 0.04
CA LYS A 160 -7.76 -19.96 0.04
C LYS A 160 -7.33 -19.34 -1.29
N ALA A 161 -6.10 -19.66 -1.74
CA ALA A 161 -5.50 -19.08 -2.93
C ALA A 161 -4.37 -19.94 -3.47
N VAL A 162 -3.91 -19.63 -4.70
CA VAL A 162 -2.63 -20.12 -5.24
C VAL A 162 -1.69 -18.93 -5.36
N PHE A 163 -0.53 -19.02 -4.70
CA PHE A 163 0.52 -18.02 -4.79
C PHE A 163 1.69 -18.54 -5.61
N SER A 164 2.22 -17.67 -6.47
CA SER A 164 3.46 -17.89 -7.20
C SER A 164 4.56 -17.08 -6.52
N ILE A 165 5.53 -17.76 -5.91
CA ILE A 165 6.56 -17.17 -5.07
C ILE A 165 7.89 -17.23 -5.79
N LEU A 166 8.66 -16.14 -5.77
CA LEU A 166 10.03 -16.10 -6.23
C LEU A 166 10.92 -16.81 -5.21
N GLU A 167 11.40 -18.02 -5.54
CA GLU A 167 12.33 -18.76 -4.67
C GLU A 167 13.76 -18.23 -4.81
N LYS A 168 14.15 -17.88 -6.02
CA LYS A 168 15.47 -17.38 -6.31
C LYS A 168 15.39 -16.28 -7.37
N PRO A 169 15.91 -15.06 -7.10
CA PRO A 169 16.05 -14.03 -8.11
C PRO A 169 16.83 -14.57 -9.32
N SER A 170 16.63 -13.97 -10.50
CA SER A 170 17.41 -14.34 -11.69
C SER A 170 18.88 -14.15 -11.41
N ASP A 171 19.66 -15.22 -11.62
CA ASP A 171 21.12 -15.14 -11.62
C ASP A 171 21.58 -14.67 -12.98
N GLY A 172 22.82 -14.21 -13.06
CA GLY A 172 23.41 -13.83 -14.33
C GLY A 172 24.72 -13.09 -14.11
N LYS A 173 25.30 -12.64 -15.21
CA LYS A 173 26.49 -11.82 -15.19
C LYS A 173 26.14 -10.39 -15.60
N LEU A 174 26.59 -9.43 -14.82
CA LEU A 174 26.40 -8.01 -15.00
C LEU A 174 27.70 -7.32 -15.29
N ARG A 175 27.77 -6.51 -16.32
CA ARG A 175 28.92 -5.73 -16.72
C ARG A 175 28.83 -4.33 -16.16
N ILE A 176 29.95 -3.85 -15.61
CA ILE A 176 30.14 -2.46 -15.17
C ILE A 176 31.36 -1.91 -15.92
N PRO A 177 31.17 -1.19 -17.02
CA PRO A 177 32.26 -0.70 -17.87
C PRO A 177 33.24 0.20 -17.13
N GLU A 178 32.79 1.05 -16.23
CA GLU A 178 33.58 1.98 -15.44
C GLU A 178 34.58 1.25 -14.52
N LEU A 179 34.24 0.04 -14.09
CA LEU A 179 35.11 -0.82 -13.26
C LEU A 179 35.84 -1.87 -14.11
N LYS A 180 35.67 -1.87 -15.43
CA LYS A 180 36.22 -2.84 -16.38
C LYS A 180 36.04 -4.29 -15.93
N THR A 181 34.86 -4.59 -15.34
CA THR A 181 34.60 -5.90 -14.74
C THR A 181 33.22 -6.45 -15.07
N THR A 182 33.10 -7.75 -14.86
CA THR A 182 31.83 -8.47 -14.87
C THR A 182 31.64 -9.12 -13.50
N LEU A 183 30.46 -8.97 -12.93
CA LEU A 183 30.10 -9.42 -11.60
C LEU A 183 28.88 -10.35 -11.65
N ILE A 184 28.72 -11.16 -10.63
CA ILE A 184 27.57 -12.08 -10.51
C ILE A 184 26.37 -11.36 -9.89
N SER A 185 25.21 -11.48 -10.53
CA SER A 185 23.93 -10.96 -10.00
C SER A 185 23.46 -11.75 -8.78
N PRO A 186 22.81 -11.12 -7.78
CA PRO A 186 22.61 -9.67 -7.68
C PRO A 186 23.89 -8.94 -7.24
N ILE A 187 24.01 -7.66 -7.64
CA ILE A 187 25.06 -6.79 -7.08
C ILE A 187 24.43 -5.81 -6.08
N GLU A 188 25.15 -5.57 -4.99
CA GLU A 188 24.86 -4.55 -3.99
C GLU A 188 25.82 -3.38 -4.15
N ILE A 189 25.31 -2.17 -4.27
CA ILE A 189 26.09 -0.95 -4.40
C ILE A 189 25.88 -0.12 -3.14
N LEU A 190 26.95 0.18 -2.45
CA LEU A 190 27.01 0.92 -1.19
C LEU A 190 27.69 2.26 -1.46
N CYS A 191 27.03 3.36 -1.17
CA CYS A 191 27.57 4.73 -1.24
C CYS A 191 26.86 5.60 -0.20
N ASP A 192 27.37 6.83 0.02
CA ASP A 192 26.71 7.77 0.93
C ASP A 192 25.32 8.17 0.42
N SER A 193 25.18 8.32 -0.90
CA SER A 193 23.87 8.52 -1.55
C SER A 193 23.95 8.21 -3.04
N PHE A 194 22.76 8.15 -3.68
CA PHE A 194 22.62 7.80 -5.09
C PHE A 194 21.71 8.79 -5.82
N GLY A 195 21.99 9.00 -7.11
CA GLY A 195 21.10 9.66 -8.05
C GLY A 195 20.58 8.66 -9.10
N TYR A 196 19.27 8.53 -9.24
CA TYR A 196 18.67 7.75 -10.32
C TYR A 196 17.45 8.50 -10.88
N LYS A 197 17.44 8.66 -12.21
CA LYS A 197 16.51 9.59 -12.87
C LYS A 197 16.54 10.95 -12.17
N ASN A 198 15.68 11.65 -11.79
CA ASN A 198 15.77 12.98 -11.16
C ASN A 198 15.64 12.94 -9.61
N ASN A 199 15.82 11.77 -9.01
CA ASN A 199 15.65 11.58 -7.58
C ASN A 199 16.98 11.22 -6.91
N LYS A 200 17.11 11.59 -5.63
CA LYS A 200 18.21 11.19 -4.74
C LYS A 200 17.74 10.08 -3.80
N TYR A 201 18.59 9.11 -3.53
CA TYR A 201 18.29 7.95 -2.70
C TYR A 201 19.35 7.75 -1.63
N LEU A 202 18.93 7.27 -0.46
CA LEU A 202 19.77 6.79 0.63
C LEU A 202 19.71 5.26 0.71
N GLY A 203 20.52 4.66 1.63
CA GLY A 203 20.57 3.21 1.82
C GLY A 203 21.45 2.54 0.78
N LYS A 204 21.00 1.41 0.21
CA LYS A 204 21.76 0.58 -0.74
C LYS A 204 20.99 0.48 -2.06
N MET A 205 21.74 0.29 -3.15
CA MET A 205 21.15 -0.08 -4.44
C MET A 205 21.46 -1.55 -4.75
N LEU A 206 20.43 -2.32 -5.05
CA LEU A 206 20.54 -3.71 -5.50
C LEU A 206 20.18 -3.78 -6.98
N VAL A 207 21.01 -4.46 -7.78
CA VAL A 207 20.73 -4.68 -9.20
C VAL A 207 20.64 -6.17 -9.45
N PHE A 208 19.48 -6.60 -9.93
CA PHE A 208 19.21 -7.99 -10.28
C PHE A 208 19.20 -8.15 -11.80
N ALA A 209 19.74 -9.25 -12.31
CA ALA A 209 19.45 -9.69 -13.66
C ALA A 209 17.97 -10.10 -13.76
N ASP A 210 17.30 -9.78 -14.86
CA ASP A 210 15.87 -10.06 -15.08
C ASP A 210 15.58 -10.47 -16.52
N GLU A 211 14.94 -11.62 -16.72
CA GLU A 211 14.71 -12.15 -18.06
C GLU A 211 13.75 -11.30 -18.91
N GLU A 212 12.83 -10.57 -18.28
CA GLU A 212 11.85 -9.76 -18.99
C GLU A 212 12.39 -8.37 -19.36
N SER A 213 13.01 -7.69 -18.40
CA SER A 213 13.46 -6.30 -18.57
C SER A 213 14.99 -6.17 -18.76
N GLY A 214 15.75 -7.23 -18.57
CA GLY A 214 17.20 -7.22 -18.50
C GLY A 214 17.71 -6.99 -17.07
N LEU A 215 17.29 -5.92 -16.44
CA LEU A 215 17.69 -5.54 -15.07
C LEU A 215 16.50 -5.02 -14.26
N ILE A 216 16.55 -5.28 -12.95
CA ILE A 216 15.72 -4.64 -11.94
C ILE A 216 16.62 -3.87 -10.98
N LEU A 217 16.29 -2.59 -10.74
CA LEU A 217 16.93 -1.74 -9.74
C LEU A 217 16.04 -1.62 -8.51
N VAL A 218 16.61 -1.93 -7.36
CA VAL A 218 15.93 -1.92 -6.07
C VAL A 218 16.71 -1.02 -5.11
N ASN A 219 16.01 -0.14 -4.41
CA ASN A 219 16.55 0.61 -3.29
C ASN A 219 16.22 -0.12 -1.98
N SER A 220 17.22 -0.53 -1.22
CA SER A 220 17.10 -1.12 0.12
C SER A 220 17.53 -0.10 1.16
N LEU A 221 16.66 0.19 2.12
CA LEU A 221 16.91 1.24 3.11
C LEU A 221 16.15 0.97 4.41
N LYS A 222 16.49 1.71 5.47
CA LYS A 222 15.75 1.71 6.73
C LYS A 222 14.30 2.15 6.52
N PHE A 223 13.39 1.56 7.28
CA PHE A 223 11.96 1.71 7.06
C PHE A 223 11.48 3.16 7.28
N GLU A 224 12.01 3.88 8.29
CA GLU A 224 11.65 5.28 8.50
C GLU A 224 12.15 6.20 7.39
N ASP A 225 13.31 5.93 6.81
CA ASP A 225 13.82 6.69 5.66
C ASP A 225 12.94 6.46 4.42
N TYR A 226 12.36 5.27 4.27
CA TYR A 226 11.34 5.01 3.26
C TYR A 226 10.08 5.87 3.52
N ILE A 227 9.58 5.91 4.75
CA ILE A 227 8.41 6.73 5.12
C ILE A 227 8.67 8.23 4.88
N LYS A 228 9.88 8.73 5.20
CA LYS A 228 10.29 10.11 4.85
C LYS A 228 10.27 10.36 3.34
N GLY A 229 10.55 9.35 2.54
CA GLY A 229 10.49 9.41 1.07
C GLY A 229 9.10 9.20 0.47
N VAL A 230 8.09 8.81 1.26
CA VAL A 230 6.69 8.60 0.85
C VAL A 230 5.82 9.79 1.22
N VAL A 231 5.82 10.18 2.50
CA VAL A 231 4.87 11.17 3.05
C VAL A 231 4.77 12.45 2.22
N PRO A 232 5.88 13.12 1.81
CA PRO A 232 5.79 14.40 1.08
C PRO A 232 5.27 14.27 -0.35
N TRP A 233 5.21 13.06 -0.90
CA TRP A 233 4.69 12.79 -2.24
C TRP A 233 3.23 12.35 -2.23
N GLU A 234 2.76 11.84 -1.11
CA GLU A 234 1.35 11.53 -0.88
C GLU A 234 0.60 12.75 -0.33
N MET A 235 1.22 13.50 0.58
CA MET A 235 0.64 14.69 1.21
C MET A 235 1.71 15.78 1.31
N SER A 236 1.46 16.95 0.73
CA SER A 236 2.43 18.05 0.73
C SER A 236 2.98 18.34 2.14
N ALA A 237 4.30 18.56 2.24
CA ALA A 237 4.96 18.97 3.48
C ALA A 237 4.42 20.27 4.11
N SER A 238 3.62 21.04 3.36
CA SER A 238 2.93 22.24 3.84
C SER A 238 1.57 21.96 4.49
N TYR A 239 1.16 20.70 4.60
CA TYR A 239 -0.07 20.31 5.30
C TYR A 239 0.12 20.43 6.83
N PRO A 240 -0.97 20.51 7.61
CA PRO A 240 -0.89 20.57 9.08
C PRO A 240 -0.18 19.34 9.66
N VAL A 241 0.63 19.57 10.68
CA VAL A 241 1.49 18.52 11.31
C VAL A 241 0.70 17.31 11.75
N GLU A 242 -0.47 17.49 12.34
CA GLU A 242 -1.30 16.35 12.79
C GLU A 242 -1.84 15.52 11.61
N ALA A 243 -2.12 16.12 10.46
CA ALA A 243 -2.48 15.40 9.25
C ALA A 243 -1.28 14.64 8.65
N LEU A 244 -0.08 15.24 8.70
CA LEU A 244 1.16 14.58 8.26
C LEU A 244 1.52 13.39 9.17
N LYS A 245 1.31 13.52 10.50
CA LYS A 245 1.48 12.39 11.44
C LYS A 245 0.52 11.24 11.12
N ALA A 246 -0.76 11.56 10.88
CA ALA A 246 -1.75 10.57 10.48
C ALA A 246 -1.35 9.88 9.15
N GLN A 247 -0.85 10.66 8.18
CA GLN A 247 -0.34 10.11 6.91
C GLN A 247 0.88 9.21 7.11
N ALA A 248 1.83 9.58 7.98
CA ALA A 248 3.02 8.77 8.26
C ALA A 248 2.65 7.41 8.88
N ILE A 249 1.71 7.40 9.84
CA ILE A 249 1.21 6.17 10.47
C ILE A 249 0.44 5.32 9.45
N ALA A 250 -0.42 5.92 8.63
CA ALA A 250 -1.14 5.22 7.59
C ALA A 250 -0.20 4.63 6.53
N ALA A 251 0.80 5.39 6.06
CA ALA A 251 1.78 4.93 5.09
C ALA A 251 2.63 3.77 5.63
N ARG A 252 3.04 3.84 6.91
CA ARG A 252 3.80 2.77 7.58
C ARG A 252 2.97 1.50 7.71
N THR A 253 1.72 1.62 8.15
CA THR A 253 0.79 0.50 8.27
C THR A 253 0.53 -0.15 6.92
N HIS A 254 0.24 0.66 5.89
CA HIS A 254 0.00 0.18 4.54
C HIS A 254 1.20 -0.55 3.96
N ALA A 255 2.41 0.01 4.11
CA ALA A 255 3.62 -0.63 3.61
C ALA A 255 3.81 -2.03 4.22
N LEU A 256 3.69 -2.15 5.55
CA LEU A 256 3.83 -3.43 6.24
C LEU A 256 2.73 -4.43 5.90
N ASP A 257 1.51 -3.94 5.64
CA ASP A 257 0.39 -4.80 5.24
C ASP A 257 0.60 -5.40 3.84
N VAL A 258 1.23 -4.67 2.92
CA VAL A 258 1.38 -5.11 1.52
C VAL A 258 2.76 -5.67 1.19
N ALA A 259 3.80 -5.31 1.96
CA ALA A 259 5.19 -5.63 1.64
C ALA A 259 5.43 -7.14 1.51
N GLY A 260 5.86 -7.56 0.33
CA GLY A 260 6.20 -8.95 0.02
C GLY A 260 5.05 -9.94 0.12
N ILE A 261 3.77 -9.48 0.14
CA ILE A 261 2.60 -10.35 0.32
C ILE A 261 1.58 -10.19 -0.79
N LYS A 262 1.44 -9.00 -1.39
CA LYS A 262 0.58 -8.86 -2.56
C LYS A 262 1.06 -9.81 -3.66
N TRP A 263 0.15 -10.53 -4.28
CA TRP A 263 0.43 -11.61 -5.25
C TRP A 263 1.40 -11.19 -6.36
N HIS A 264 1.37 -9.92 -6.79
CA HIS A 264 2.26 -9.40 -7.83
C HIS A 264 3.67 -9.09 -7.30
N LEU A 265 3.84 -8.89 -5.97
CA LEU A 265 5.13 -8.64 -5.34
C LEU A 265 5.88 -9.93 -5.01
N LEU A 266 5.17 -11.04 -4.79
CA LEU A 266 5.79 -12.33 -4.45
C LEU A 266 6.71 -12.88 -5.54
N LYS A 267 6.60 -12.39 -6.78
CA LYS A 267 7.44 -12.76 -7.92
C LYS A 267 8.60 -11.79 -8.15
N GLU A 268 8.79 -10.84 -7.28
CA GLU A 268 9.73 -9.75 -7.45
C GLU A 268 10.80 -9.75 -6.34
N PRO A 269 12.03 -9.25 -6.61
CA PRO A 269 13.08 -9.16 -5.62
C PRO A 269 12.95 -7.95 -4.68
N TYR A 270 11.76 -7.36 -4.57
CA TYR A 270 11.46 -6.21 -3.73
C TYR A 270 10.12 -6.35 -3.02
N ASP A 271 9.92 -5.59 -1.96
CA ASP A 271 8.76 -5.67 -1.08
C ASP A 271 7.61 -4.78 -1.55
N VAL A 272 7.93 -3.62 -2.14
CA VAL A 272 6.97 -2.60 -2.60
C VAL A 272 7.46 -1.95 -3.91
N THR A 273 6.51 -1.37 -4.65
CA THR A 273 6.82 -0.52 -5.81
C THR A 273 7.02 0.94 -5.38
N ASN A 274 7.51 1.79 -6.30
CA ASN A 274 7.68 3.23 -6.06
C ASN A 274 6.56 4.09 -6.66
N ASP A 275 5.44 3.48 -7.01
CA ASP A 275 4.29 4.12 -7.65
C ASP A 275 2.98 3.85 -6.89
N PHE A 276 1.86 4.31 -7.44
CA PHE A 276 0.52 4.17 -6.86
C PHE A 276 0.03 2.71 -6.71
N THR A 277 0.77 1.73 -7.23
CA THR A 277 0.45 0.30 -7.05
C THR A 277 0.57 -0.10 -5.58
N THR A 278 1.54 0.48 -4.88
CA THR A 278 1.64 0.43 -3.41
C THR A 278 1.47 1.82 -2.81
N GLN A 279 2.48 2.68 -2.89
CA GLN A 279 2.41 4.12 -2.57
C GLN A 279 3.60 4.85 -3.21
N VAL A 280 3.43 6.15 -3.48
CA VAL A 280 4.44 6.91 -4.23
C VAL A 280 5.68 7.13 -3.37
N TYR A 281 6.82 6.58 -3.83
CA TYR A 281 8.13 6.76 -3.23
C TYR A 281 9.09 7.40 -4.23
N ARG A 282 9.74 8.50 -3.86
CA ARG A 282 10.68 9.21 -4.73
C ARG A 282 12.04 9.47 -4.09
N GLY A 283 12.42 8.60 -3.13
CA GLY A 283 13.70 8.69 -2.46
C GLY A 283 13.79 9.82 -1.44
N PHE A 284 15.00 10.26 -1.17
CA PHE A 284 15.30 11.23 -0.13
C PHE A 284 14.75 12.64 -0.44
N THR A 285 14.14 13.23 0.56
CA THR A 285 13.68 14.63 0.55
C THR A 285 14.25 15.38 1.76
N ASN A 286 14.52 16.67 1.61
CA ASN A 286 15.08 17.49 2.69
C ASN A 286 14.00 18.40 3.32
N TYR A 287 12.94 17.78 3.84
CA TYR A 287 11.87 18.51 4.54
C TYR A 287 11.95 18.26 6.04
N ARG A 288 12.54 19.20 6.81
CA ARG A 288 12.67 19.10 8.28
C ARG A 288 11.35 18.78 9.00
N VAL A 289 10.22 19.32 8.50
CA VAL A 289 8.90 19.02 9.08
C VAL A 289 8.54 17.54 8.90
N ILE A 290 8.88 16.93 7.76
CA ILE A 290 8.64 15.50 7.52
C ILE A 290 9.53 14.65 8.42
N ASP A 291 10.82 14.99 8.55
CA ASP A 291 11.73 14.30 9.47
C ASP A 291 11.17 14.30 10.90
N SER A 292 10.74 15.48 11.40
CA SER A 292 10.14 15.61 12.73
C SER A 292 8.83 14.83 12.88
N VAL A 293 7.97 14.84 11.87
CA VAL A 293 6.70 14.10 11.87
C VAL A 293 6.93 12.60 11.91
N VAL A 294 7.81 12.09 11.06
CA VAL A 294 8.12 10.65 10.98
C VAL A 294 8.78 10.20 12.28
N GLU A 295 9.73 10.97 12.81
CA GLU A 295 10.41 10.63 14.06
C GLU A 295 9.45 10.64 15.27
N SER A 296 8.57 11.65 15.38
CA SER A 296 7.60 11.72 16.48
C SER A 296 6.56 10.58 16.47
N THR A 297 6.34 9.96 15.30
CA THR A 297 5.46 8.81 15.11
C THR A 297 6.21 7.50 14.85
N ARG A 298 7.53 7.47 15.10
CA ARG A 298 8.42 6.34 14.82
C ARG A 298 7.83 5.02 15.30
N GLY A 299 7.80 4.02 14.43
CA GLY A 299 7.30 2.69 14.72
C GLY A 299 5.80 2.57 14.98
N LEU A 300 5.01 3.66 14.97
CA LEU A 300 3.56 3.58 15.17
C LEU A 300 2.84 3.07 13.93
N VAL A 301 1.95 2.09 14.14
CA VAL A 301 1.07 1.49 13.13
C VAL A 301 -0.35 1.34 13.66
N MET A 302 -1.30 1.13 12.77
CA MET A 302 -2.70 0.82 13.12
C MET A 302 -2.95 -0.68 13.10
N MET A 303 -3.48 -1.21 14.18
CA MET A 303 -3.89 -2.60 14.30
C MET A 303 -5.40 -2.71 14.51
N SER A 304 -5.98 -3.82 14.05
CA SER A 304 -7.34 -4.25 14.32
C SER A 304 -7.27 -5.66 14.89
N GLY A 305 -7.29 -5.76 16.21
CA GLY A 305 -6.91 -6.98 16.92
C GLY A 305 -5.45 -7.33 16.61
N ASP A 306 -5.22 -8.54 16.12
CA ASP A 306 -3.91 -9.07 15.78
C ASP A 306 -3.50 -8.85 14.28
N ARG A 307 -4.18 -7.95 13.56
CA ARG A 307 -3.90 -7.66 12.13
C ARG A 307 -3.66 -6.18 11.91
N PHE A 308 -2.87 -5.84 10.89
CA PHE A 308 -2.83 -4.47 10.39
C PHE A 308 -4.20 -4.08 9.84
N SER A 309 -4.63 -2.86 10.17
CA SER A 309 -5.79 -2.26 9.50
C SER A 309 -5.48 -2.02 8.03
N ILE A 310 -6.49 -2.07 7.17
CA ILE A 310 -6.36 -1.59 5.78
C ILE A 310 -6.15 -0.07 5.82
N ALA A 311 -4.89 0.36 5.75
CA ALA A 311 -4.48 1.75 5.94
C ALA A 311 -4.35 2.49 4.60
N THR A 312 -5.34 2.37 3.73
CA THR A 312 -5.35 3.07 2.45
C THR A 312 -5.77 4.52 2.61
N PHE A 313 -5.31 5.36 1.71
CA PHE A 313 -5.58 6.80 1.69
C PHE A 313 -5.69 7.31 0.25
N PHE A 314 -6.26 8.48 0.08
CA PHE A 314 -6.52 9.08 -1.22
C PHE A 314 -6.78 10.59 -1.07
N MET A 315 -6.69 11.34 -2.15
CA MET A 315 -6.69 12.80 -2.09
C MET A 315 -8.00 13.40 -1.55
N ASN A 316 -9.16 13.04 -2.13
CA ASN A 316 -10.44 13.69 -1.81
C ASN A 316 -11.62 12.74 -1.97
N CYS A 317 -12.48 12.62 -0.97
CA CYS A 317 -13.62 11.70 -0.99
C CYS A 317 -14.87 12.24 -1.72
N GLY A 318 -14.90 13.55 -2.03
CA GLY A 318 -16.09 14.18 -2.61
C GLY A 318 -17.25 14.32 -1.63
N GLY A 319 -17.01 14.20 -0.31
CA GLY A 319 -17.99 14.24 0.76
C GLY A 319 -18.50 12.87 1.18
N SER A 320 -18.16 11.79 0.45
CA SER A 320 -18.63 10.43 0.71
C SER A 320 -17.47 9.44 0.78
N LEU A 321 -17.27 8.83 1.94
CA LEU A 321 -16.31 7.74 2.19
C LEU A 321 -16.94 6.39 1.83
N GLU A 322 -16.14 5.52 1.26
CA GLU A 322 -16.49 4.14 0.91
C GLU A 322 -16.18 3.20 2.06
N GLY A 323 -16.93 2.09 2.15
CA GLY A 323 -16.64 1.00 3.08
C GLY A 323 -15.49 0.12 2.62
N GLY A 324 -14.80 -0.51 3.57
CA GLY A 324 -13.68 -1.41 3.33
C GLY A 324 -14.05 -2.87 3.06
N GLU A 325 -15.34 -3.22 3.05
CA GLU A 325 -15.82 -4.61 3.00
C GLU A 325 -15.31 -5.38 1.79
N GLU A 326 -15.26 -4.74 0.60
CA GLU A 326 -14.72 -5.37 -0.61
C GLU A 326 -13.21 -5.71 -0.52
N TRP A 327 -12.50 -5.08 0.40
CA TRP A 327 -11.07 -5.30 0.67
C TRP A 327 -10.83 -6.11 1.93
N GLY A 328 -11.92 -6.62 2.55
CA GLY A 328 -11.87 -7.49 3.73
C GLY A 328 -11.78 -6.77 5.06
N ASP A 329 -11.99 -5.45 5.09
CA ASP A 329 -12.06 -4.66 6.31
C ASP A 329 -13.51 -4.24 6.60
N THR A 330 -14.04 -4.74 7.72
CA THR A 330 -15.40 -4.43 8.17
C THR A 330 -15.47 -3.26 9.15
N LEU A 331 -14.33 -2.71 9.59
CA LEU A 331 -14.26 -1.55 10.48
C LEU A 331 -14.45 -0.24 9.71
N ILE A 332 -13.95 -0.17 8.49
CA ILE A 332 -14.15 0.99 7.62
C ILE A 332 -15.56 0.96 7.07
N LYS A 333 -16.45 1.80 7.63
CA LYS A 333 -17.82 1.90 7.20
C LYS A 333 -18.02 3.06 6.21
N PRO A 334 -18.95 2.93 5.24
CA PRO A 334 -19.32 4.06 4.40
C PRO A 334 -19.98 5.15 5.26
N LYS A 335 -19.57 6.40 5.09
CA LYS A 335 -20.11 7.55 5.82
C LYS A 335 -19.82 8.88 5.12
N ALA A 336 -20.55 9.92 5.52
CA ALA A 336 -20.25 11.28 5.10
C ALA A 336 -18.94 11.77 5.74
N ASP A 337 -18.07 12.41 4.95
CA ASP A 337 -16.88 13.11 5.45
C ASP A 337 -17.24 14.55 5.83
N ALA A 338 -18.10 14.68 6.84
CA ALA A 338 -18.68 15.94 7.27
C ALA A 338 -18.41 16.18 8.78
N PHE A 339 -18.72 17.41 9.24
CA PHE A 339 -18.68 17.79 10.66
C PHE A 339 -20.02 17.68 11.36
N GLN A 340 -21.02 17.22 10.65
CA GLN A 340 -22.38 16.90 11.13
C GLN A 340 -22.84 15.61 10.48
N ASP A 341 -23.82 14.95 11.07
CA ASP A 341 -24.42 13.75 10.50
C ASP A 341 -25.17 14.09 9.22
N LEU A 342 -24.78 13.45 8.13
CA LEU A 342 -25.40 13.59 6.82
C LEU A 342 -25.60 12.22 6.20
N GLU A 343 -26.77 12.01 5.59
CA GLU A 343 -27.02 10.80 4.82
C GLU A 343 -26.23 10.79 3.51
N LEU A 344 -25.74 9.60 3.15
CA LEU A 344 -25.03 9.39 1.89
C LEU A 344 -26.04 9.34 0.73
N SER A 345 -25.84 10.20 -0.26
CA SER A 345 -26.64 10.20 -1.49
C SER A 345 -25.81 10.72 -2.67
N VAL A 346 -26.12 10.24 -3.87
CA VAL A 346 -25.57 10.81 -5.12
C VAL A 346 -26.07 12.23 -5.36
N GLU A 347 -27.14 12.64 -4.73
CA GLU A 347 -27.67 14.02 -4.77
C GLU A 347 -26.66 15.05 -4.21
N MET A 348 -25.75 14.58 -3.31
CA MET A 348 -24.64 15.40 -2.80
C MET A 348 -23.76 15.95 -3.94
N LEU A 349 -23.73 15.32 -5.11
CA LEU A 349 -22.99 15.81 -6.28
C LEU A 349 -23.55 17.12 -6.84
N LYS A 350 -24.77 17.49 -6.53
CA LYS A 350 -25.37 18.79 -6.89
C LYS A 350 -24.78 19.95 -6.07
N ILE A 351 -24.22 19.67 -4.88
CA ILE A 351 -23.65 20.66 -3.98
C ILE A 351 -22.25 21.00 -4.49
N LYS A 352 -22.02 22.21 -5.00
CA LYS A 352 -20.74 22.64 -5.56
C LYS A 352 -19.71 22.97 -4.48
N LYS A 353 -20.10 23.64 -3.41
CA LYS A 353 -19.26 24.03 -2.27
C LYS A 353 -20.11 24.00 -1.00
N ASP A 354 -19.66 23.24 0.00
CA ASP A 354 -20.32 23.20 1.30
C ASP A 354 -19.28 22.88 2.37
N THR A 355 -19.06 23.82 3.28
CA THR A 355 -18.06 23.73 4.35
C THR A 355 -18.45 22.78 5.49
N SER A 356 -19.67 22.21 5.48
CA SER A 356 -20.01 21.09 6.35
C SER A 356 -19.20 19.84 6.01
N PHE A 357 -18.84 19.65 4.73
CA PHE A 357 -17.91 18.56 4.32
C PHE A 357 -16.47 18.95 4.53
N ALA A 358 -15.69 18.08 5.18
CA ALA A 358 -14.28 18.34 5.48
C ALA A 358 -13.44 18.57 4.21
N CYS A 359 -13.69 17.81 3.14
CA CYS A 359 -12.91 17.87 1.90
C CYS A 359 -13.41 18.89 0.86
N SER A 360 -14.40 19.72 1.19
CA SER A 360 -14.89 20.82 0.34
C SER A 360 -13.94 22.03 0.38
N PRO A 361 -13.81 22.82 -0.71
CA PRO A 361 -13.02 24.05 -0.72
C PRO A 361 -13.47 25.05 0.35
N ARG A 362 -12.51 25.75 0.98
CA ARG A 362 -12.70 26.73 2.06
C ARG A 362 -11.86 27.98 1.83
N ASP A 363 -12.45 29.14 1.99
CA ASP A 363 -11.73 30.41 1.82
C ASP A 363 -10.66 30.60 2.90
N SER A 364 -10.91 30.07 4.11
CA SER A 364 -9.97 30.09 5.24
C SER A 364 -8.85 29.04 5.19
N ALA A 365 -8.87 28.08 4.25
CA ALA A 365 -7.85 27.05 4.17
C ALA A 365 -6.65 27.53 3.34
N PRO A 366 -5.41 27.09 3.67
CA PRO A 366 -4.23 27.33 2.86
C PRO A 366 -4.43 26.89 1.40
N ARG A 367 -3.80 27.61 0.46
CA ARG A 367 -3.93 27.35 -0.99
C ARG A 367 -3.63 25.90 -1.37
N ILE A 368 -2.65 25.27 -0.71
CA ILE A 368 -2.27 23.87 -1.00
C ILE A 368 -3.39 22.88 -0.66
N ILE A 369 -4.13 23.11 0.43
CA ILE A 369 -5.29 22.29 0.81
C ILE A 369 -6.43 22.53 -0.17
N ASN A 370 -6.67 23.77 -0.56
CA ASN A 370 -7.71 24.10 -1.54
C ASN A 370 -7.40 23.55 -2.94
N TYR A 371 -6.14 23.34 -3.30
CA TYR A 371 -5.78 22.64 -4.52
C TYR A 371 -6.34 21.20 -4.54
N GLY A 372 -6.11 20.43 -3.46
CA GLY A 372 -6.72 19.10 -3.30
C GLY A 372 -8.25 19.14 -3.19
N ALA A 373 -8.77 20.15 -2.46
CA ALA A 373 -10.21 20.39 -2.32
C ALA A 373 -10.89 20.75 -3.65
N GLY A 374 -10.17 21.27 -4.64
CA GLY A 374 -10.66 21.52 -6.00
C GLY A 374 -11.16 20.25 -6.71
N SER A 375 -10.82 19.06 -6.19
CA SER A 375 -11.37 17.79 -6.66
C SER A 375 -12.68 17.40 -5.96
N PHE A 376 -13.22 18.22 -5.05
CA PHE A 376 -14.49 17.96 -4.37
C PHE A 376 -15.64 17.78 -5.37
N ARG A 377 -15.62 18.57 -6.46
CA ARG A 377 -16.51 18.42 -7.62
C ARG A 377 -15.73 18.57 -8.90
N TRP A 378 -16.06 17.74 -9.88
CA TRP A 378 -15.44 17.76 -11.20
C TRP A 378 -16.44 17.42 -12.31
N GLU A 379 -16.13 17.88 -13.52
CA GLU A 379 -16.84 17.52 -14.74
C GLU A 379 -15.80 17.01 -15.77
N LYS A 380 -16.15 15.97 -16.50
CA LYS A 380 -15.36 15.46 -17.61
C LYS A 380 -16.26 15.08 -18.78
N LYS A 381 -15.92 15.57 -19.97
CA LYS A 381 -16.54 15.20 -21.22
C LYS A 381 -15.68 14.18 -21.93
N VAL A 382 -16.24 13.03 -22.30
CA VAL A 382 -15.56 11.90 -22.95
C VAL A 382 -16.38 11.51 -24.16
N SER A 383 -15.75 11.30 -25.33
CA SER A 383 -16.45 10.85 -26.52
C SER A 383 -16.75 9.35 -26.48
N LEU A 384 -17.81 8.92 -27.12
CA LEU A 384 -18.14 7.50 -27.26
C LEU A 384 -17.04 6.73 -28.04
N SER A 385 -16.36 7.40 -28.99
CA SER A 385 -15.20 6.84 -29.69
C SER A 385 -13.99 6.60 -28.78
N GLU A 386 -13.68 7.57 -27.90
CA GLU A 386 -12.60 7.45 -26.91
C GLU A 386 -12.84 6.25 -25.97
N ILE A 387 -14.05 6.06 -25.48
CA ILE A 387 -14.42 4.89 -24.67
C ILE A 387 -14.19 3.58 -25.45
N GLY A 388 -14.60 3.53 -26.72
CA GLY A 388 -14.38 2.37 -27.57
C GLY A 388 -12.88 2.07 -27.81
N GLU A 389 -12.05 3.11 -27.97
CA GLU A 389 -10.60 2.94 -28.09
C GLU A 389 -9.95 2.43 -26.81
N ILE A 390 -10.37 2.94 -25.65
CA ILE A 390 -9.90 2.46 -24.35
C ILE A 390 -10.23 0.98 -24.18
N LEU A 391 -11.46 0.56 -24.51
CA LEU A 391 -11.85 -0.84 -24.40
C LEU A 391 -10.98 -1.75 -25.29
N ARG A 392 -10.69 -1.34 -26.51
CA ARG A 392 -9.81 -2.11 -27.40
C ARG A 392 -8.36 -2.16 -26.90
N LYS A 393 -7.80 -1.02 -26.50
CA LYS A 393 -6.38 -0.91 -26.15
C LYS A 393 -6.04 -1.48 -24.77
N GLU A 394 -6.87 -1.18 -23.77
CA GLU A 394 -6.56 -1.49 -22.37
C GLU A 394 -7.28 -2.73 -21.84
N PHE A 395 -8.43 -3.09 -22.44
CA PHE A 395 -9.22 -4.25 -22.01
C PHE A 395 -9.25 -5.39 -23.03
N ASN A 396 -8.64 -5.18 -24.21
CA ASN A 396 -8.65 -6.11 -25.35
C ASN A 396 -10.08 -6.54 -25.76
N VAL A 397 -11.02 -5.59 -25.78
CA VAL A 397 -12.45 -5.81 -26.05
C VAL A 397 -12.92 -4.93 -27.20
N ASP A 398 -13.49 -5.54 -28.24
CA ASP A 398 -14.15 -4.83 -29.36
C ASP A 398 -15.67 -5.07 -29.34
N ILE A 399 -16.41 -4.07 -28.89
CA ILE A 399 -17.89 -4.05 -28.93
C ILE A 399 -18.43 -3.21 -30.10
N GLY A 400 -17.58 -2.84 -31.05
CA GLY A 400 -17.90 -1.94 -32.15
C GLY A 400 -18.00 -0.48 -31.70
N MET A 401 -18.89 0.30 -32.34
CA MET A 401 -19.14 1.69 -31.93
C MET A 401 -19.93 1.70 -30.62
N VAL A 402 -19.42 2.42 -29.62
CA VAL A 402 -20.12 2.60 -28.35
C VAL A 402 -21.38 3.44 -28.57
N LYS A 403 -22.51 2.96 -28.08
CA LYS A 403 -23.83 3.62 -28.20
C LYS A 403 -24.30 4.21 -26.87
N ASP A 404 -24.09 3.48 -25.75
CA ASP A 404 -24.64 3.86 -24.47
C ASP A 404 -23.87 3.24 -23.31
N ILE A 405 -24.12 3.73 -22.09
CA ILE A 405 -23.57 3.24 -20.82
C ILE A 405 -24.73 3.10 -19.82
N LYS A 406 -24.72 2.01 -19.05
CA LYS A 406 -25.66 1.79 -17.95
C LYS A 406 -24.91 1.53 -16.65
N VAL A 407 -25.26 2.22 -15.58
CA VAL A 407 -24.81 1.87 -14.23
C VAL A 407 -25.66 0.69 -13.75
N LEU A 408 -25.01 -0.42 -13.43
CA LEU A 408 -25.67 -1.63 -12.95
C LEU A 408 -25.69 -1.71 -11.43
N LYS A 409 -24.60 -1.24 -10.78
CA LYS A 409 -24.47 -1.31 -9.32
C LYS A 409 -23.75 -0.10 -8.75
N ARG A 410 -24.24 0.39 -7.60
CA ARG A 410 -23.59 1.37 -6.74
C ARG A 410 -23.41 0.79 -5.34
N SER A 411 -22.40 1.27 -4.62
CA SER A 411 -22.25 1.03 -3.18
C SER A 411 -23.12 1.99 -2.36
N ALA A 412 -23.15 1.78 -1.05
CA ALA A 412 -23.80 2.68 -0.10
C ALA A 412 -23.24 4.12 -0.14
N SER A 413 -21.95 4.29 -0.50
CA SER A 413 -21.35 5.61 -0.70
C SER A 413 -21.80 6.34 -1.97
N GLY A 414 -22.58 5.68 -2.82
CA GLY A 414 -23.00 6.18 -4.14
C GLY A 414 -21.99 5.91 -5.26
N ARG A 415 -20.81 5.32 -4.96
CA ARG A 415 -19.82 4.98 -5.97
C ARG A 415 -20.28 3.87 -6.89
N VAL A 416 -19.99 4.03 -8.18
CA VAL A 416 -20.30 3.03 -9.20
C VAL A 416 -19.34 1.85 -9.07
N LYS A 417 -19.90 0.66 -8.90
CA LYS A 417 -19.17 -0.62 -8.77
C LYS A 417 -19.22 -1.45 -10.04
N GLU A 418 -20.27 -1.26 -10.85
CA GLU A 418 -20.43 -2.01 -12.10
C GLU A 418 -21.14 -1.15 -13.14
N VAL A 419 -20.62 -1.17 -14.37
CA VAL A 419 -21.21 -0.56 -15.54
C VAL A 419 -21.31 -1.54 -16.69
N GLU A 420 -22.34 -1.39 -17.54
CA GLU A 420 -22.46 -2.05 -18.82
C GLU A 420 -22.25 -1.02 -19.93
N ILE A 421 -21.26 -1.23 -20.79
CA ILE A 421 -20.96 -0.40 -21.96
C ILE A 421 -21.55 -1.13 -23.17
N ILE A 422 -22.41 -0.44 -23.93
CA ILE A 422 -23.21 -1.01 -25.01
C ILE A 422 -22.68 -0.50 -26.33
N GLY A 423 -22.30 -1.40 -27.22
CA GLY A 423 -21.83 -1.11 -28.57
C GLY A 423 -22.68 -1.73 -29.67
N THR A 424 -22.24 -1.55 -30.92
CA THR A 424 -22.93 -2.10 -32.12
C THR A 424 -22.76 -3.60 -32.27
N LYS A 425 -21.66 -4.17 -31.77
CA LYS A 425 -21.32 -5.60 -31.87
C LYS A 425 -21.60 -6.38 -30.58
N GLY A 426 -21.92 -5.72 -29.48
CA GLY A 426 -22.17 -6.39 -28.21
C GLY A 426 -22.14 -5.45 -27.01
N LYS A 427 -22.00 -6.05 -25.84
CA LYS A 427 -21.96 -5.35 -24.56
C LYS A 427 -20.76 -5.85 -23.75
N TYR A 428 -20.18 -4.97 -22.95
CA TYR A 428 -19.12 -5.31 -22.02
C TYR A 428 -19.42 -4.81 -20.62
N ARG A 429 -19.26 -5.67 -19.63
CA ARG A 429 -19.45 -5.32 -18.21
C ARG A 429 -18.11 -5.09 -17.55
N VAL A 430 -17.97 -3.95 -16.92
CA VAL A 430 -16.79 -3.54 -16.18
C VAL A 430 -17.13 -3.49 -14.69
N LYS A 431 -16.29 -4.13 -13.86
CA LYS A 431 -16.47 -4.22 -12.40
C LYS A 431 -15.27 -3.67 -11.66
N GLY A 432 -15.52 -3.10 -10.47
CA GLY A 432 -14.49 -2.54 -9.59
C GLY A 432 -14.17 -1.07 -9.89
N ASP A 433 -13.78 -0.34 -8.83
CA ASP A 433 -13.54 1.11 -8.88
C ASP A 433 -12.52 1.49 -9.98
N TRP A 434 -11.38 0.81 -9.99
CA TRP A 434 -10.28 1.14 -10.88
C TRP A 434 -10.64 0.95 -12.35
N ASP A 435 -11.21 -0.20 -12.71
CA ASP A 435 -11.53 -0.50 -14.10
C ASP A 435 -12.72 0.30 -14.61
N VAL A 436 -13.72 0.59 -13.76
CA VAL A 436 -14.82 1.52 -14.09
C VAL A 436 -14.26 2.90 -14.45
N ARG A 437 -13.34 3.43 -13.66
CA ARG A 437 -12.74 4.75 -13.92
C ARG A 437 -11.92 4.75 -15.22
N ARG A 438 -11.09 3.73 -15.43
CA ARG A 438 -10.25 3.58 -16.63
C ARG A 438 -11.09 3.46 -17.90
N SER A 439 -12.04 2.54 -17.91
CA SER A 439 -12.88 2.26 -19.08
C SER A 439 -13.70 3.46 -19.55
N LEU A 440 -13.98 4.42 -18.66
CA LEU A 440 -14.77 5.62 -18.93
C LEU A 440 -13.93 6.89 -19.14
N GLY A 441 -12.63 6.72 -19.51
CA GLY A 441 -11.75 7.84 -19.82
C GLY A 441 -10.93 8.34 -18.63
N ASN A 442 -10.48 7.46 -17.73
CA ASN A 442 -9.67 7.82 -16.55
C ASN A 442 -10.34 8.87 -15.66
N LEU A 443 -11.53 8.56 -15.15
CA LEU A 443 -12.27 9.43 -14.23
C LEU A 443 -11.53 9.57 -12.89
N LYS A 444 -11.64 10.73 -12.24
CA LYS A 444 -10.99 10.98 -10.94
C LYS A 444 -11.47 10.04 -9.83
N SER A 445 -12.74 9.66 -9.85
CA SER A 445 -13.36 8.73 -8.90
C SER A 445 -14.53 8.00 -9.56
N SER A 446 -15.03 6.94 -8.93
CA SER A 446 -16.26 6.26 -9.34
C SER A 446 -17.54 6.88 -8.70
N LEU A 447 -17.40 7.94 -7.93
CA LEU A 447 -18.51 8.73 -7.43
C LEU A 447 -18.94 9.74 -8.50
N PHE A 448 -19.85 9.34 -9.39
CA PHE A 448 -20.31 10.19 -10.49
C PHE A 448 -21.75 9.90 -10.90
N VAL A 449 -22.35 10.89 -11.57
CA VAL A 449 -23.51 10.78 -12.45
C VAL A 449 -23.11 11.19 -13.85
N PHE A 450 -23.90 10.86 -14.86
CA PHE A 450 -23.60 11.26 -16.23
C PHE A 450 -24.86 11.57 -17.04
N LYS A 451 -24.63 12.30 -18.13
CA LYS A 451 -25.65 12.59 -19.16
C LYS A 451 -25.03 12.37 -20.53
N LYS A 452 -25.72 11.66 -21.41
CA LYS A 452 -25.38 11.56 -22.82
C LYS A 452 -25.76 12.84 -23.54
N SER A 453 -24.87 13.35 -24.40
CA SER A 453 -25.06 14.55 -25.22
C SER A 453 -24.45 14.31 -26.61
N GLY A 454 -25.28 13.88 -27.56
CA GLY A 454 -24.81 13.46 -28.86
C GLY A 454 -23.80 12.30 -28.78
N ASN A 455 -22.62 12.49 -29.35
CA ASN A 455 -21.52 11.53 -29.35
C ASN A 455 -20.63 11.60 -28.11
N PHE A 456 -21.06 12.29 -27.06
CA PHE A 456 -20.32 12.47 -25.82
C PHE A 456 -21.12 12.02 -24.61
N ILE A 457 -20.37 11.61 -23.58
CA ILE A 457 -20.89 11.47 -22.22
C ILE A 457 -20.27 12.60 -21.38
N ILE A 458 -21.10 13.31 -20.65
CA ILE A 458 -20.68 14.34 -19.69
C ILE A 458 -20.83 13.74 -18.31
N PHE A 459 -19.69 13.43 -17.69
CA PHE A 459 -19.62 12.94 -16.31
C PHE A 459 -19.53 14.10 -15.34
N ARG A 460 -20.30 14.07 -14.25
CA ARG A 460 -20.20 14.96 -13.10
C ARG A 460 -19.95 14.13 -11.87
N GLY A 461 -18.86 14.40 -11.17
CA GLY A 461 -18.47 13.57 -10.05
C GLY A 461 -17.88 14.34 -8.88
N GLY A 462 -17.58 13.57 -7.83
CA GLY A 462 -16.98 14.09 -6.61
C GLY A 462 -15.78 13.27 -6.17
N GLY A 463 -14.75 13.98 -5.70
CA GLY A 463 -13.56 13.37 -5.13
C GLY A 463 -12.50 12.93 -6.16
N TRP A 464 -11.36 12.47 -5.63
CA TRP A 464 -10.24 11.89 -6.39
C TRP A 464 -9.66 10.72 -5.61
N GLY A 465 -9.83 9.52 -6.12
CA GLY A 465 -9.40 8.25 -5.55
C GLY A 465 -10.54 7.29 -5.26
N HIS A 466 -10.23 6.15 -4.64
CA HIS A 466 -11.13 5.02 -4.40
C HIS A 466 -12.15 5.26 -3.27
N GLY A 467 -11.88 6.17 -2.34
CA GLY A 467 -12.81 6.53 -1.26
C GLY A 467 -12.69 5.73 0.03
N ILE A 468 -11.86 4.68 0.10
CA ILE A 468 -11.69 3.81 1.27
C ILE A 468 -10.55 4.32 2.15
N GLY A 469 -10.78 4.48 3.47
CA GLY A 469 -9.79 4.95 4.43
C GLY A 469 -9.66 6.48 4.45
N MET A 470 -8.44 7.02 4.60
CA MET A 470 -8.23 8.44 4.90
C MET A 470 -8.32 9.34 3.67
N CYS A 471 -9.24 10.31 3.72
CA CYS A 471 -9.27 11.46 2.82
C CYS A 471 -8.22 12.49 3.25
N GLN A 472 -7.16 12.68 2.44
CA GLN A 472 -6.04 13.56 2.78
C GLN A 472 -6.46 15.03 2.99
N VAL A 473 -7.33 15.55 2.14
CA VAL A 473 -7.89 16.91 2.31
C VAL A 473 -8.75 16.99 3.58
N GLY A 474 -9.59 15.97 3.83
CA GLY A 474 -10.43 15.93 5.03
C GLY A 474 -9.60 15.84 6.31
N ALA A 475 -8.52 15.05 6.32
CA ALA A 475 -7.57 14.97 7.42
C ALA A 475 -6.90 16.32 7.69
N ALA A 476 -6.44 16.99 6.62
CA ALA A 476 -5.84 18.33 6.74
C ALA A 476 -6.80 19.36 7.35
N VAL A 477 -8.06 19.38 6.93
CA VAL A 477 -9.05 20.32 7.47
C VAL A 477 -9.43 19.99 8.92
N ARG A 478 -9.48 18.70 9.31
CA ARG A 478 -9.66 18.32 10.72
C ARG A 478 -8.48 18.77 11.58
N ALA A 479 -7.25 18.59 11.10
CA ALA A 479 -6.07 19.08 11.79
C ALA A 479 -6.07 20.61 11.97
N LEU A 480 -6.51 21.40 10.96
CA LEU A 480 -6.73 22.84 11.07
C LEU A 480 -7.79 23.22 12.12
N LYS A 481 -8.75 22.31 12.40
CA LYS A 481 -9.76 22.46 13.45
C LYS A 481 -9.27 21.94 14.83
N GLY A 482 -7.99 21.61 14.97
CA GLY A 482 -7.39 21.19 16.23
C GLY A 482 -7.45 19.70 16.53
N TRP A 483 -7.95 18.87 15.58
CA TRP A 483 -7.94 17.42 15.78
C TRP A 483 -6.51 16.88 15.83
N LYS A 484 -6.27 15.93 16.72
CA LYS A 484 -5.01 15.20 16.79
C LYS A 484 -4.98 14.04 15.81
N TYR A 485 -3.80 13.54 15.47
CA TYR A 485 -3.64 12.46 14.50
C TYR A 485 -4.39 11.19 14.92
N GLU A 486 -4.50 10.91 16.22
CA GLU A 486 -5.26 9.79 16.77
C GLU A 486 -6.76 9.89 16.40
N ASP A 487 -7.37 11.08 16.62
CA ASP A 487 -8.78 11.31 16.31
C ASP A 487 -9.04 11.25 14.80
N ILE A 488 -8.08 11.78 14.01
CA ILE A 488 -8.13 11.72 12.54
C ILE A 488 -8.13 10.25 12.09
N LEU A 489 -7.19 9.44 12.59
CA LEU A 489 -7.09 8.02 12.22
C LEU A 489 -8.33 7.23 12.64
N ARG A 490 -8.82 7.41 13.86
CA ARG A 490 -10.05 6.78 14.32
C ARG A 490 -11.26 7.17 13.48
N PHE A 491 -11.34 8.43 13.08
CA PHE A 491 -12.43 8.87 12.20
C PHE A 491 -12.42 8.11 10.89
N TYR A 492 -11.28 7.93 10.24
CA TYR A 492 -11.21 7.30 8.91
C TYR A 492 -11.18 5.78 8.92
N TYR A 493 -10.54 5.17 9.92
CA TYR A 493 -10.30 3.72 9.95
C TYR A 493 -11.14 2.98 11.01
N GLY A 494 -11.98 3.71 11.76
CA GLY A 494 -12.79 3.14 12.83
C GLY A 494 -11.99 2.94 14.10
N ASN A 495 -12.42 2.00 14.95
CA ASN A 495 -11.78 1.75 16.24
C ASN A 495 -10.51 0.91 16.03
N VAL A 496 -9.41 1.57 15.68
CA VAL A 496 -8.08 0.97 15.51
C VAL A 496 -7.21 1.26 16.73
N ASP A 497 -6.37 0.29 17.08
CA ASP A 497 -5.34 0.44 18.10
C ASP A 497 -4.06 0.99 17.45
N LEU A 498 -3.44 2.00 18.08
CA LEU A 498 -2.13 2.50 17.69
C LEU A 498 -1.06 1.74 18.48
N VAL A 499 -0.19 1.07 17.78
CA VAL A 499 0.80 0.15 18.35
C VAL A 499 2.18 0.53 17.87
N ARG A 500 3.16 0.58 18.76
CA ARG A 500 4.57 0.76 18.41
C ARG A 500 5.23 -0.61 18.23
N ILE A 501 5.83 -0.84 17.05
CA ILE A 501 6.36 -2.15 16.66
C ILE A 501 7.90 -2.26 16.70
N TYR A 502 8.60 -1.13 16.86
CA TYR A 502 10.05 -0.98 17.12
C TYR A 502 10.33 0.39 17.73
N ARG A 503 11.51 0.58 18.35
CA ARG A 503 11.98 1.85 18.95
C ARG A 503 12.87 2.64 18.01
#